data_8fe0452599ad7cd208a64004932c2eb5
#
_entry.id   8fe0452599ad7cd208a64004932c2eb5
#
_cell.length_a   1.000
_cell.length_b   1.000
_cell.length_c   1.000
_cell.angle_alpha   90.00
_cell.angle_beta   90.00
_cell.angle_gamma   90.00
#
_symmetry.space_group_name_H-M   'P 1'
#
loop_
_entity.id
_entity.type
_entity.pdbx_description
1 polymer ?
#
loop_
_entity_poly.entity_id
_entity_poly.type
_entity_poly.pdbx_seq_one_letter_code
_entity_poly.pdbx_strand_id
1 'polypeptide(L)'
;MQVKDVMTRNVISVGADEPILKAARLMLQNRISGLPVIDATGKLVGIVTEGDFLRRGEIGTQRRRPKWLEFVVGPGRIAAEYVRASGRKVDEVMTPDPLSITEDDSLEAVVEQMERHRVKRLPVLRGGHMVGIVSRANLMHALVSLARDDTQVAAGNDSAIRDRILASLGELHWAPRVNVVVKNGIAELWGAILDDRERQALIVAAENISGVREVHDHLVWVEPTSGMAFPSAEDETKAHAELSVSSIN
;
A
#
# COMPACT_ATOMS: atom_id res chain seq x y z
N MET A 1 14.57 7.22 -10.64
CA MET A 1 13.60 7.19 -9.52
C MET A 1 13.97 6.11 -8.54
N GLN A 2 13.97 6.41 -7.25
CA GLN A 2 14.33 5.49 -6.17
C GLN A 2 13.10 5.14 -5.34
N VAL A 3 13.20 4.12 -4.50
CA VAL A 3 12.13 3.68 -3.59
C VAL A 3 11.60 4.80 -2.71
N LYS A 4 12.49 5.63 -2.15
CA LYS A 4 12.11 6.78 -1.30
C LYS A 4 11.20 7.80 -1.99
N ASP A 5 11.21 7.84 -3.32
CA ASP A 5 10.41 8.81 -4.09
C ASP A 5 8.94 8.37 -4.22
N VAL A 6 8.67 7.06 -4.07
CA VAL A 6 7.34 6.49 -4.32
C VAL A 6 6.76 5.68 -3.16
N MET A 7 7.59 5.25 -2.19
CA MET A 7 7.14 4.41 -1.07
C MET A 7 6.09 5.10 -0.22
N THR A 8 5.19 4.33 0.36
CA THR A 8 4.31 4.77 1.44
C THR A 8 5.09 4.77 2.75
N ARG A 9 5.21 5.91 3.42
CA ARG A 9 6.02 6.08 4.64
C ARG A 9 5.26 5.72 5.91
N ASN A 10 4.04 6.21 6.08
CA ASN A 10 3.24 5.92 7.27
C ASN A 10 2.60 4.53 7.19
N VAL A 11 3.41 3.48 7.41
CA VAL A 11 2.99 2.10 7.22
C VAL A 11 2.11 1.64 8.38
N ILE A 12 0.95 1.08 8.05
CA ILE A 12 0.12 0.36 9.00
C ILE A 12 0.75 -1.01 9.22
N SER A 13 1.03 -1.34 10.47
CA SER A 13 1.60 -2.62 10.89
C SER A 13 0.74 -3.26 11.98
N VAL A 14 1.02 -4.50 12.29
CA VAL A 14 0.36 -5.27 13.35
C VAL A 14 1.41 -5.97 14.20
N GLY A 15 1.15 -6.15 15.48
CA GLY A 15 2.03 -6.91 16.39
C GLY A 15 1.95 -8.41 16.12
N ALA A 16 3.05 -9.11 16.33
CA ALA A 16 3.15 -10.55 16.12
C ALA A 16 2.21 -11.36 17.03
N ASP A 17 2.05 -10.92 18.27
CA ASP A 17 1.22 -11.56 19.30
C ASP A 17 -0.28 -11.19 19.22
N GLU A 18 -0.64 -10.28 18.31
CA GLU A 18 -2.00 -9.78 18.19
C GLU A 18 -2.94 -10.80 17.54
N PRO A 19 -4.27 -10.69 17.84
CA PRO A 19 -5.26 -11.54 17.19
C PRO A 19 -5.31 -11.34 15.69
N ILE A 20 -5.37 -12.41 14.92
CA ILE A 20 -5.51 -12.39 13.46
C ILE A 20 -6.72 -11.56 12.98
N LEU A 21 -7.82 -11.55 13.74
CA LEU A 21 -9.00 -10.74 13.41
C LEU A 21 -8.73 -9.24 13.48
N LYS A 22 -7.75 -8.80 14.30
CA LYS A 22 -7.32 -7.39 14.31
C LYS A 22 -6.62 -7.06 13.00
N ALA A 23 -5.71 -7.92 12.53
CA ALA A 23 -5.06 -7.75 11.23
C ALA A 23 -6.08 -7.69 10.09
N ALA A 24 -7.07 -8.60 10.07
CA ALA A 24 -8.14 -8.58 9.08
C ALA A 24 -8.95 -7.27 9.10
N ARG A 25 -9.34 -6.78 10.29
CA ARG A 25 -10.04 -5.50 10.43
C ARG A 25 -9.20 -4.33 9.93
N LEU A 26 -7.91 -4.27 10.28
CA LEU A 26 -7.01 -3.23 9.80
C LEU A 26 -6.90 -3.24 8.28
N MET A 27 -6.82 -4.42 7.65
CA MET A 27 -6.80 -4.53 6.20
C MET A 27 -8.08 -4.00 5.56
N LEU A 28 -9.25 -4.38 6.08
CA LEU A 28 -10.55 -3.95 5.57
C LEU A 28 -10.78 -2.45 5.75
N GLN A 29 -10.51 -1.94 6.96
CA GLN A 29 -10.70 -0.52 7.28
C GLN A 29 -9.80 0.41 6.45
N ASN A 30 -8.58 -0.04 6.15
CA ASN A 30 -7.61 0.76 5.40
C ASN A 30 -7.50 0.36 3.93
N ARG A 31 -8.34 -0.59 3.46
CA ARG A 31 -8.34 -1.11 2.08
C ARG A 31 -6.98 -1.56 1.60
N ILE A 32 -6.25 -2.23 2.46
CA ILE A 32 -4.93 -2.78 2.18
C ILE A 32 -4.97 -4.30 2.25
N SER A 33 -4.25 -4.95 1.36
CA SER A 33 -4.24 -6.41 1.22
C SER A 33 -3.01 -7.08 1.88
N GLY A 34 -2.39 -6.40 2.85
CA GLY A 34 -1.31 -6.98 3.66
C GLY A 34 -0.68 -5.97 4.59
N LEU A 35 -0.21 -6.46 5.72
CA LEU A 35 0.38 -5.71 6.81
C LEU A 35 1.76 -6.26 7.13
N PRO A 36 2.79 -5.42 7.27
CA PRO A 36 4.00 -5.78 7.97
C PRO A 36 3.69 -6.15 9.42
N VAL A 37 4.40 -7.16 9.91
CA VAL A 37 4.30 -7.60 11.30
C VAL A 37 5.56 -7.16 12.03
N ILE A 38 5.38 -6.47 13.14
CA ILE A 38 6.47 -5.96 13.97
C ILE A 38 6.44 -6.63 15.34
N ASP A 39 7.60 -6.80 15.92
CA ASP A 39 7.74 -7.23 17.32
C ASP A 39 7.57 -6.07 18.31
N ALA A 40 7.70 -6.35 19.60
CA ALA A 40 7.59 -5.36 20.68
C ALA A 40 8.67 -4.26 20.61
N THR A 41 9.75 -4.47 19.86
CA THR A 41 10.83 -3.49 19.65
C THR A 41 10.60 -2.62 18.39
N GLY A 42 9.54 -2.91 17.61
CA GLY A 42 9.27 -2.24 16.34
C GLY A 42 10.04 -2.81 15.14
N LYS A 43 10.75 -3.93 15.32
CA LYS A 43 11.48 -4.60 14.26
C LYS A 43 10.52 -5.41 13.39
N LEU A 44 10.74 -5.38 12.07
CA LEU A 44 10.01 -6.21 11.12
C LEU A 44 10.36 -7.69 11.34
N VAL A 45 9.33 -8.52 11.62
CA VAL A 45 9.49 -9.96 11.86
C VAL A 45 8.68 -10.81 10.89
N GLY A 46 7.72 -10.21 10.18
CA GLY A 46 6.86 -10.94 9.27
C GLY A 46 6.05 -10.04 8.36
N ILE A 47 5.25 -10.68 7.52
CA ILE A 47 4.19 -10.05 6.74
C ILE A 47 2.96 -10.95 6.74
N VAL A 48 1.78 -10.37 6.92
CA VAL A 48 0.49 -11.06 6.77
C VAL A 48 -0.29 -10.44 5.63
N THR A 49 -0.92 -11.25 4.80
CA THR A 49 -1.63 -10.81 3.58
C THR A 49 -3.01 -11.46 3.48
N GLU A 50 -3.87 -10.98 2.58
CA GLU A 50 -5.16 -11.61 2.26
C GLU A 50 -5.03 -13.12 2.01
N GLY A 51 -3.94 -13.55 1.35
CA GLY A 51 -3.68 -14.96 1.05
C GLY A 51 -3.66 -15.84 2.30
N ASP A 52 -3.23 -15.29 3.43
CA ASP A 52 -3.16 -16.01 4.70
C ASP A 52 -4.54 -16.20 5.34
N PHE A 53 -5.53 -15.40 4.91
CA PHE A 53 -6.93 -15.48 5.36
C PHE A 53 -7.84 -16.31 4.43
N LEU A 54 -7.38 -16.66 3.22
CA LEU A 54 -8.23 -17.34 2.24
C LEU A 54 -8.51 -18.80 2.59
N ARG A 55 -7.69 -19.44 3.42
CA ARG A 55 -7.79 -20.85 3.75
C ARG A 55 -7.96 -21.05 5.24
N ARG A 56 -9.18 -20.77 5.71
CA ARG A 56 -9.52 -20.77 7.13
C ARG A 56 -10.60 -21.78 7.45
N GLY A 57 -10.44 -22.45 8.59
CA GLY A 57 -11.44 -23.39 9.11
C GLY A 57 -12.77 -22.71 9.45
N GLU A 58 -12.71 -21.48 9.96
CA GLU A 58 -13.87 -20.70 10.40
C GLU A 58 -14.84 -20.35 9.28
N ILE A 59 -14.36 -20.23 8.05
CA ILE A 59 -15.17 -19.95 6.85
C ILE A 59 -15.27 -21.16 5.91
N GLY A 60 -14.80 -22.32 6.35
CA GLY A 60 -14.92 -23.57 5.59
C GLY A 60 -14.06 -23.67 4.33
N THR A 61 -13.09 -22.77 4.14
CA THR A 61 -12.24 -22.70 2.94
C THR A 61 -10.91 -23.45 3.10
N GLN A 62 -10.74 -24.19 4.18
CA GLN A 62 -9.54 -25.00 4.40
C GLN A 62 -9.33 -26.04 3.30
N ARG A 63 -8.09 -26.33 2.96
CA ARG A 63 -7.75 -27.29 1.91
C ARG A 63 -8.06 -28.71 2.39
N ARG A 64 -9.02 -29.37 1.77
CA ARG A 64 -9.27 -30.80 2.00
C ARG A 64 -8.42 -31.60 1.02
N ARG A 65 -7.54 -32.45 1.55
CA ARG A 65 -6.75 -33.39 0.73
C ARG A 65 -7.31 -34.81 0.84
N PRO A 66 -7.24 -35.63 -0.23
CA PRO A 66 -7.46 -37.04 -0.11
C PRO A 66 -6.45 -37.70 0.84
N LYS A 67 -6.86 -38.65 1.66
CA LYS A 67 -6.03 -39.31 2.68
C LYS A 67 -4.73 -39.92 2.13
N TRP A 68 -4.74 -40.43 0.93
CA TRP A 68 -3.56 -41.02 0.29
C TRP A 68 -2.45 -39.95 0.01
N LEU A 69 -2.82 -38.69 -0.23
CA LEU A 69 -1.88 -37.61 -0.47
C LEU A 69 -1.20 -37.14 0.84
N GLU A 70 -1.85 -37.37 2.00
CA GLU A 70 -1.30 -37.02 3.30
C GLU A 70 -0.04 -37.83 3.62
N PHE A 71 0.00 -39.10 3.16
CA PHE A 71 1.17 -39.97 3.27
C PHE A 71 2.42 -39.41 2.53
N VAL A 72 2.21 -38.77 1.40
CA VAL A 72 3.28 -38.22 0.56
C VAL A 72 3.79 -36.89 1.10
N VAL A 73 2.92 -36.09 1.72
CA VAL A 73 3.24 -34.73 2.17
C VAL A 73 4.03 -34.72 3.48
N GLY A 74 3.86 -35.74 4.31
CA GLY A 74 4.49 -35.87 5.61
C GLY A 74 3.77 -35.12 6.73
N PRO A 75 3.82 -35.66 7.97
CA PRO A 75 3.04 -35.16 9.12
C PRO A 75 3.41 -33.73 9.55
N GLY A 76 4.67 -33.34 9.47
CA GLY A 76 5.13 -31.99 9.84
C GLY A 76 4.54 -30.89 8.95
N ARG A 77 4.42 -31.16 7.65
CA ARG A 77 3.82 -30.19 6.72
C ARG A 77 2.31 -30.07 6.91
N ILE A 78 1.64 -31.15 7.22
CA ILE A 78 0.21 -31.17 7.56
C ILE A 78 -0.04 -30.37 8.85
N ALA A 79 0.79 -30.57 9.88
CA ALA A 79 0.71 -29.82 11.12
C ALA A 79 0.93 -28.32 10.90
N ALA A 80 1.92 -27.91 10.10
CA ALA A 80 2.16 -26.51 9.75
C ALA A 80 0.98 -25.88 8.98
N GLU A 81 0.37 -26.64 8.06
CA GLU A 81 -0.83 -26.19 7.34
C GLU A 81 -2.04 -26.05 8.28
N TYR A 82 -2.18 -26.94 9.26
CA TYR A 82 -3.21 -26.84 10.30
C TYR A 82 -3.04 -25.57 11.14
N VAL A 83 -1.82 -25.28 11.60
CA VAL A 83 -1.53 -24.05 12.35
C VAL A 83 -1.92 -22.83 11.53
N ARG A 84 -1.51 -22.75 10.26
CA ARG A 84 -1.89 -21.64 9.36
C ARG A 84 -3.41 -21.53 9.14
N ALA A 85 -4.11 -22.64 9.06
CA ALA A 85 -5.55 -22.66 8.83
C ALA A 85 -6.40 -22.39 10.08
N SER A 86 -5.84 -22.59 11.27
CA SER A 86 -6.56 -22.53 12.55
C SER A 86 -5.94 -21.55 13.56
N GLY A 87 -4.77 -21.00 13.26
CA GLY A 87 -4.04 -20.08 14.10
C GLY A 87 -4.85 -18.83 14.44
N ARG A 88 -4.75 -18.34 15.66
CA ARG A 88 -5.50 -17.19 16.17
C ARG A 88 -4.66 -15.94 16.35
N LYS A 89 -3.33 -16.09 16.35
CA LYS A 89 -2.37 -15.00 16.42
C LYS A 89 -1.72 -14.74 15.06
N VAL A 90 -1.22 -13.54 14.87
CA VAL A 90 -0.58 -13.11 13.63
C VAL A 90 0.68 -13.91 13.35
N ASP A 91 1.52 -14.16 14.36
CA ASP A 91 2.76 -14.96 14.24
C ASP A 91 2.55 -16.42 13.81
N GLU A 92 1.37 -16.99 14.11
CA GLU A 92 1.01 -18.35 13.70
C GLU A 92 0.68 -18.48 12.21
N VAL A 93 0.32 -17.36 11.55
CA VAL A 93 -0.15 -17.35 10.16
C VAL A 93 0.72 -16.53 9.21
N MET A 94 1.49 -15.58 9.71
CA MET A 94 2.34 -14.71 8.90
C MET A 94 3.39 -15.47 8.12
N THR A 95 3.94 -14.85 7.09
CA THR A 95 5.20 -15.27 6.48
C THR A 95 6.33 -14.60 7.27
N PRO A 96 7.18 -15.36 7.97
CA PRO A 96 8.32 -14.81 8.71
C PRO A 96 9.39 -14.33 7.74
N ASP A 97 10.31 -13.48 8.24
CA ASP A 97 11.47 -12.97 7.53
C ASP A 97 11.15 -12.49 6.11
N PRO A 98 10.25 -11.51 5.95
CA PRO A 98 9.82 -11.08 4.63
C PRO A 98 10.96 -10.42 3.87
N LEU A 99 10.99 -10.67 2.55
CA LEU A 99 11.89 -9.96 1.67
C LEU A 99 11.69 -8.45 1.84
N SER A 100 12.78 -7.72 1.99
CA SER A 100 12.80 -6.27 2.19
C SER A 100 13.83 -5.62 1.27
N ILE A 101 13.69 -4.31 1.10
CA ILE A 101 14.54 -3.46 0.27
C ILE A 101 14.96 -2.22 1.05
N THR A 102 15.87 -1.44 0.48
CA THR A 102 16.28 -0.15 1.04
C THR A 102 15.59 1.01 0.32
N GLU A 103 15.59 2.18 0.94
CA GLU A 103 14.99 3.38 0.36
C GLU A 103 15.76 3.93 -0.86
N ASP A 104 17.01 3.55 -1.01
CA ASP A 104 17.88 3.99 -2.11
C ASP A 104 17.87 3.01 -3.30
N ASP A 105 17.20 1.87 -3.20
CA ASP A 105 17.07 0.92 -4.30
C ASP A 105 16.32 1.55 -5.48
N SER A 106 16.65 1.12 -6.70
CA SER A 106 15.97 1.55 -7.90
C SER A 106 14.61 0.87 -8.04
N LEU A 107 13.66 1.51 -8.75
CA LEU A 107 12.36 0.89 -9.05
C LEU A 107 12.51 -0.37 -9.91
N GLU A 108 13.53 -0.44 -10.76
CA GLU A 108 13.86 -1.62 -11.55
C GLU A 108 14.18 -2.81 -10.63
N ALA A 109 15.08 -2.61 -9.64
CA ALA A 109 15.40 -3.63 -8.65
C ALA A 109 14.16 -4.09 -7.85
N VAL A 110 13.26 -3.16 -7.51
CA VAL A 110 11.99 -3.48 -6.86
C VAL A 110 11.13 -4.41 -7.71
N VAL A 111 10.98 -4.09 -9.01
CA VAL A 111 10.19 -4.90 -9.94
C VAL A 111 10.79 -6.29 -10.07
N GLU A 112 12.10 -6.39 -10.29
CA GLU A 112 12.81 -7.68 -10.37
C GLU A 112 12.59 -8.54 -9.12
N GLN A 113 12.70 -7.94 -7.93
CA GLN A 113 12.45 -8.65 -6.67
C GLN A 113 11.00 -9.11 -6.55
N MET A 114 10.03 -8.26 -6.92
CA MET A 114 8.61 -8.60 -6.87
C MET A 114 8.25 -9.76 -7.82
N GLU A 115 8.82 -9.76 -9.01
CA GLU A 115 8.58 -10.81 -10.02
C GLU A 115 9.26 -12.13 -9.63
N ARG A 116 10.56 -12.08 -9.30
CA ARG A 116 11.35 -13.23 -8.91
C ARG A 116 10.75 -14.00 -7.73
N HIS A 117 10.30 -13.26 -6.71
CA HIS A 117 9.74 -13.85 -5.49
C HIS A 117 8.23 -13.92 -5.49
N ARG A 118 7.56 -13.48 -6.56
CA ARG A 118 6.09 -13.47 -6.73
C ARG A 118 5.37 -12.72 -5.60
N VAL A 119 5.97 -11.63 -5.12
CA VAL A 119 5.38 -10.79 -4.08
C VAL A 119 4.77 -9.51 -4.69
N LYS A 120 3.80 -8.92 -4.00
CA LYS A 120 3.08 -7.72 -4.47
C LYS A 120 3.55 -6.45 -3.75
N ARG A 121 4.35 -6.59 -2.70
CA ARG A 121 4.86 -5.50 -1.87
C ARG A 121 6.15 -5.91 -1.18
N LEU A 122 6.95 -4.92 -0.84
CA LEU A 122 8.22 -5.08 -0.15
C LEU A 122 8.30 -4.04 0.97
N PRO A 123 8.52 -4.43 2.23
CA PRO A 123 8.91 -3.51 3.28
C PRO A 123 10.22 -2.81 2.95
N VAL A 124 10.30 -1.53 3.29
CA VAL A 124 11.50 -0.71 3.08
C VAL A 124 12.17 -0.49 4.43
N LEU A 125 13.45 -0.84 4.50
CA LEU A 125 14.23 -0.76 5.72
C LEU A 125 15.35 0.28 5.59
N ARG A 126 15.62 0.97 6.71
CA ARG A 126 16.79 1.82 6.92
C ARG A 126 17.44 1.42 8.26
N GLY A 127 18.68 0.95 8.23
CA GLY A 127 19.37 0.51 9.45
C GLY A 127 18.65 -0.60 10.23
N GLY A 128 17.92 -1.48 9.52
CA GLY A 128 17.13 -2.56 10.14
C GLY A 128 15.73 -2.16 10.63
N HIS A 129 15.38 -0.87 10.58
CA HIS A 129 14.06 -0.37 10.96
C HIS A 129 13.19 -0.12 9.74
N MET A 130 11.91 -0.43 9.84
CA MET A 130 10.95 -0.20 8.76
C MET A 130 10.65 1.29 8.63
N VAL A 131 10.96 1.86 7.45
CA VAL A 131 10.71 3.27 7.10
C VAL A 131 9.63 3.46 6.06
N GLY A 132 9.19 2.38 5.41
CA GLY A 132 8.16 2.45 4.39
C GLY A 132 7.74 1.07 3.88
N ILE A 133 6.84 1.09 2.92
CA ILE A 133 6.45 -0.08 2.13
C ILE A 133 6.27 0.35 0.67
N VAL A 134 6.74 -0.47 -0.25
CA VAL A 134 6.47 -0.28 -1.68
C VAL A 134 5.59 -1.42 -2.18
N SER A 135 4.60 -1.08 -2.98
CA SER A 135 3.64 -2.02 -3.58
C SER A 135 3.55 -1.80 -5.10
N ARG A 136 2.91 -2.72 -5.81
CA ARG A 136 2.62 -2.54 -7.24
C ARG A 136 1.80 -1.28 -7.51
N ALA A 137 0.92 -0.87 -6.60
CA ALA A 137 0.16 0.36 -6.72
C ALA A 137 1.09 1.59 -6.72
N ASN A 138 2.11 1.63 -5.86
CA ASN A 138 3.09 2.72 -5.86
C ASN A 138 3.83 2.83 -7.20
N LEU A 139 4.18 1.68 -7.82
CA LEU A 139 4.83 1.66 -9.14
C LEU A 139 3.88 2.17 -10.24
N MET A 140 2.60 1.79 -10.19
CA MET A 140 1.61 2.30 -11.15
C MET A 140 1.39 3.80 -11.00
N HIS A 141 1.32 4.32 -9.75
CA HIS A 141 1.23 5.77 -9.52
C HIS A 141 2.44 6.50 -10.10
N ALA A 142 3.65 5.99 -9.84
CA ALA A 142 4.88 6.55 -10.42
C ALA A 142 4.82 6.56 -11.97
N LEU A 143 4.34 5.47 -12.58
CA LEU A 143 4.21 5.39 -14.05
C LEU A 143 3.23 6.44 -14.59
N VAL A 144 2.07 6.61 -13.97
CA VAL A 144 1.06 7.60 -14.37
C VAL A 144 1.62 9.01 -14.24
N SER A 145 2.34 9.30 -13.13
CA SER A 145 2.98 10.61 -12.93
C SER A 145 4.04 10.91 -14.00
N LEU A 146 4.80 9.90 -14.41
CA LEU A 146 5.80 10.03 -15.49
C LEU A 146 5.17 10.24 -16.85
N ALA A 147 4.08 9.56 -17.17
CA ALA A 147 3.41 9.65 -18.48
C ALA A 147 2.78 11.03 -18.76
N ARG A 148 2.55 11.85 -17.72
CA ARG A 148 2.00 13.21 -17.86
C ARG A 148 3.02 14.27 -18.21
N ASP A 149 4.29 13.94 -18.35
CA ASP A 149 5.41 14.87 -18.42
C ASP A 149 6.05 14.98 -19.78
N ASP A 150 5.34 15.55 -20.76
CA ASP A 150 5.96 16.08 -21.99
C ASP A 150 6.34 17.57 -21.92
N THR A 151 6.24 18.20 -20.75
CA THR A 151 6.64 19.60 -20.56
C THR A 151 7.83 19.70 -19.61
N GLN A 152 9.00 19.97 -20.17
CA GLN A 152 10.23 20.27 -19.48
C GLN A 152 10.03 21.47 -18.54
N VAL A 153 10.05 21.23 -17.24
CA VAL A 153 10.27 22.25 -16.22
C VAL A 153 11.36 21.79 -15.27
N ALA A 154 12.30 22.70 -15.01
CA ALA A 154 13.51 22.44 -14.23
C ALA A 154 13.24 21.67 -12.94
N ALA A 155 14.03 20.63 -12.72
CA ALA A 155 13.99 19.78 -11.53
C ALA A 155 14.17 20.62 -10.26
N GLY A 156 13.07 20.95 -9.60
CA GLY A 156 13.07 21.37 -8.21
C GLY A 156 13.42 20.15 -7.32
N ASN A 157 13.69 20.39 -6.05
CA ASN A 157 13.96 19.33 -5.09
C ASN A 157 12.64 18.59 -4.70
N ASP A 158 12.09 17.83 -5.63
CA ASP A 158 10.78 17.14 -5.51
C ASP A 158 10.72 16.21 -4.30
N SER A 159 11.83 15.57 -3.97
CA SER A 159 11.92 14.74 -2.76
C SER A 159 11.72 15.56 -1.49
N ALA A 160 12.33 16.74 -1.40
CA ALA A 160 12.14 17.60 -0.24
C ALA A 160 10.74 18.22 -0.18
N ILE A 161 10.12 18.52 -1.33
CA ILE A 161 8.72 18.96 -1.40
C ILE A 161 7.80 17.83 -0.89
N ARG A 162 7.98 16.62 -1.39
CA ARG A 162 7.24 15.44 -0.95
C ARG A 162 7.36 15.21 0.55
N ASP A 163 8.57 15.28 1.09
CA ASP A 163 8.83 15.07 2.52
C ASP A 163 8.11 16.10 3.38
N ARG A 164 8.09 17.36 2.95
CA ARG A 164 7.37 18.44 3.63
C ARG A 164 5.86 18.26 3.57
N ILE A 165 5.30 17.84 2.43
CA ILE A 165 3.87 17.51 2.34
C ILE A 165 3.53 16.39 3.31
N LEU A 166 4.29 15.29 3.28
CA LEU A 166 4.05 14.14 4.17
C LEU A 166 4.21 14.49 5.65
N ALA A 167 5.17 15.33 6.00
CA ALA A 167 5.33 15.81 7.37
C ALA A 167 4.14 16.67 7.81
N SER A 168 3.71 17.62 6.97
CA SER A 168 2.54 18.47 7.25
C SER A 168 1.27 17.64 7.43
N LEU A 169 1.02 16.68 6.54
CA LEU A 169 -0.14 15.79 6.65
C LEU A 169 -0.05 14.86 7.87
N GLY A 170 1.15 14.46 8.27
CA GLY A 170 1.39 13.62 9.44
C GLY A 170 1.11 14.33 10.78
N GLU A 171 1.13 15.65 10.82
CA GLU A 171 0.76 16.46 11.99
C GLU A 171 -0.77 16.57 12.15
N LEU A 172 -1.52 16.32 11.09
CA LEU A 172 -2.97 16.42 11.08
C LEU A 172 -3.60 15.09 11.54
N HIS A 173 -4.04 15.04 12.78
CA HIS A 173 -4.61 13.83 13.42
C HIS A 173 -5.86 13.27 12.71
N TRP A 174 -6.54 14.07 11.90
CA TRP A 174 -7.70 13.70 11.12
C TRP A 174 -7.34 13.27 9.69
N ALA A 175 -6.12 13.59 9.20
CA ALA A 175 -5.77 13.31 7.82
C ALA A 175 -5.67 11.80 7.55
N PRO A 176 -6.31 11.31 6.49
CA PRO A 176 -6.18 9.93 6.06
C PRO A 176 -4.75 9.68 5.55
N ARG A 177 -4.41 8.40 5.42
CA ARG A 177 -3.12 8.02 4.84
C ARG A 177 -3.17 8.14 3.32
N VAL A 178 -2.58 9.20 2.81
CA VAL A 178 -2.47 9.45 1.38
C VAL A 178 -1.06 9.10 0.88
N ASN A 179 -0.98 8.65 -0.35
CA ASN A 179 0.28 8.55 -1.08
C ASN A 179 0.49 9.86 -1.85
N VAL A 180 1.70 10.39 -1.80
CA VAL A 180 2.09 11.63 -2.46
C VAL A 180 3.21 11.33 -3.43
N VAL A 181 3.05 11.72 -4.67
CA VAL A 181 4.11 11.73 -5.68
C VAL A 181 4.33 13.17 -6.10
N VAL A 182 5.58 13.61 -6.12
CA VAL A 182 5.92 14.97 -6.57
C VAL A 182 6.88 14.87 -7.73
N LYS A 183 6.58 15.61 -8.80
CA LYS A 183 7.43 15.73 -9.97
C LYS A 183 7.35 17.15 -10.53
N ASN A 184 8.52 17.78 -10.72
CA ASN A 184 8.63 19.15 -11.21
C ASN A 184 7.77 20.16 -10.42
N GLY A 185 7.62 19.96 -9.10
CA GLY A 185 6.77 20.78 -8.25
C GLY A 185 5.27 20.51 -8.38
N ILE A 186 4.84 19.55 -9.19
CA ILE A 186 3.45 19.10 -9.26
C ILE A 186 3.29 17.95 -8.25
N ALA A 187 2.34 18.10 -7.33
CA ALA A 187 2.03 17.11 -6.31
C ALA A 187 0.76 16.34 -6.69
N GLU A 188 0.85 15.02 -6.76
CA GLU A 188 -0.29 14.13 -6.99
C GLU A 188 -0.66 13.42 -5.69
N LEU A 189 -1.91 13.56 -5.28
CA LEU A 189 -2.45 13.00 -4.05
C LEU A 189 -3.31 11.78 -4.38
N TRP A 190 -2.93 10.60 -3.88
CA TRP A 190 -3.62 9.34 -4.10
C TRP A 190 -4.06 8.73 -2.79
N GLY A 191 -5.28 8.21 -2.72
CA GLY A 191 -5.76 7.53 -1.52
C GLY A 191 -7.26 7.50 -1.40
N ALA A 192 -7.74 6.86 -0.31
CA ALA A 192 -9.16 6.84 0.03
C ALA A 192 -9.43 7.77 1.21
N ILE A 193 -10.45 8.60 1.07
CA ILE A 193 -10.98 9.48 2.11
C ILE A 193 -12.36 8.98 2.54
N LEU A 194 -12.74 9.21 3.79
CA LEU A 194 -14.03 8.78 4.33
C LEU A 194 -15.04 9.94 4.48
N ASP A 195 -14.55 11.17 4.40
CA ASP A 195 -15.37 12.38 4.36
C ASP A 195 -14.85 13.27 3.22
N ASP A 196 -15.74 13.70 2.33
CA ASP A 196 -15.34 14.50 1.16
C ASP A 196 -14.74 15.86 1.56
N ARG A 197 -15.02 16.35 2.76
CA ARG A 197 -14.39 17.57 3.30
C ARG A 197 -12.89 17.42 3.53
N GLU A 198 -12.39 16.19 3.72
CA GLU A 198 -10.96 15.89 3.85
C GLU A 198 -10.21 16.23 2.54
N ARG A 199 -10.86 16.05 1.38
CA ARG A 199 -10.30 16.33 0.05
C ARG A 199 -9.74 17.74 -0.04
N GLN A 200 -10.59 18.73 0.17
CA GLN A 200 -10.19 20.13 0.07
C GLN A 200 -9.10 20.49 1.08
N ALA A 201 -9.18 19.96 2.30
CA ALA A 201 -8.18 20.24 3.32
C ALA A 201 -6.81 19.62 2.99
N LEU A 202 -6.78 18.43 2.37
CA LEU A 202 -5.55 17.79 1.91
C LEU A 202 -4.91 18.55 0.73
N ILE A 203 -5.74 19.02 -0.22
CA ILE A 203 -5.27 19.85 -1.34
C ILE A 203 -4.64 21.14 -0.79
N VAL A 204 -5.34 21.89 0.06
CA VAL A 204 -4.86 23.13 0.65
C VAL A 204 -3.57 22.89 1.47
N ALA A 205 -3.50 21.79 2.23
CA ALA A 205 -2.29 21.45 2.98
C ALA A 205 -1.09 21.22 2.07
N ALA A 206 -1.29 20.57 0.91
CA ALA A 206 -0.24 20.36 -0.08
C ALA A 206 0.15 21.67 -0.80
N GLU A 207 -0.83 22.48 -1.21
CA GLU A 207 -0.61 23.78 -1.89
C GLU A 207 0.20 24.76 -1.03
N ASN A 208 0.02 24.73 0.28
CA ASN A 208 0.75 25.59 1.21
C ASN A 208 2.23 25.23 1.37
N ILE A 209 2.70 24.14 0.79
CA ILE A 209 4.10 23.73 0.86
C ILE A 209 4.92 24.49 -0.18
N SER A 210 5.92 25.23 0.28
CA SER A 210 6.83 25.97 -0.61
C SER A 210 7.50 25.05 -1.63
N GLY A 211 7.36 25.38 -2.90
CA GLY A 211 7.87 24.60 -4.03
C GLY A 211 6.80 23.77 -4.73
N VAL A 212 5.61 23.61 -4.15
CA VAL A 212 4.44 23.08 -4.86
C VAL A 212 3.93 24.15 -5.81
N ARG A 213 3.75 23.79 -7.06
CA ARG A 213 3.26 24.64 -8.15
C ARG A 213 1.82 24.32 -8.50
N GLU A 214 1.46 23.06 -8.38
CA GLU A 214 0.16 22.53 -8.72
C GLU A 214 -0.10 21.26 -7.90
N VAL A 215 -1.37 21.00 -7.59
CA VAL A 215 -1.82 19.78 -6.90
C VAL A 215 -2.88 19.10 -7.76
N HIS A 216 -2.64 17.83 -8.09
CA HIS A 216 -3.61 16.96 -8.77
C HIS A 216 -4.26 16.03 -7.77
N ASP A 217 -5.59 16.02 -7.79
CA ASP A 217 -6.42 15.24 -6.88
C ASP A 217 -6.85 13.92 -7.51
N HIS A 218 -6.33 12.82 -6.97
CA HIS A 218 -6.71 11.45 -7.30
C HIS A 218 -7.26 10.73 -6.07
N LEU A 219 -7.81 11.50 -5.12
CA LEU A 219 -8.43 10.94 -3.93
C LEU A 219 -9.80 10.36 -4.28
N VAL A 220 -10.11 9.23 -3.71
CA VAL A 220 -11.39 8.56 -3.88
C VAL A 220 -12.17 8.68 -2.57
N TRP A 221 -13.31 9.38 -2.60
CA TRP A 221 -14.21 9.37 -1.47
C TRP A 221 -14.98 8.06 -1.41
N VAL A 222 -14.94 7.45 -0.25
CA VAL A 222 -15.63 6.21 0.00
C VAL A 222 -16.71 6.47 1.03
N GLU A 223 -17.95 6.34 0.62
CA GLU A 223 -19.10 6.48 1.51
C GLU A 223 -19.08 5.33 2.54
N PRO A 224 -19.01 5.66 3.86
CA PRO A 224 -18.76 4.65 4.90
C PRO A 224 -19.86 3.60 5.05
N THR A 225 -21.11 3.94 4.73
CA THR A 225 -22.26 3.06 4.95
C THR A 225 -22.44 2.06 3.81
N SER A 226 -22.39 2.52 2.56
CA SER A 226 -22.60 1.69 1.37
C SER A 226 -21.31 1.11 0.80
N GLY A 227 -20.17 1.71 1.13
CA GLY A 227 -18.87 1.38 0.54
C GLY A 227 -18.70 1.82 -0.90
N MET A 228 -19.63 2.62 -1.44
CA MET A 228 -19.49 3.19 -2.77
C MET A 228 -18.30 4.14 -2.84
N ALA A 229 -17.59 4.10 -3.97
CA ALA A 229 -16.38 4.88 -4.20
C ALA A 229 -16.66 5.93 -5.27
N PHE A 230 -16.32 7.19 -4.96
CA PHE A 230 -16.51 8.34 -5.83
C PHE A 230 -15.13 8.95 -6.12
N PRO A 231 -14.67 8.90 -7.38
CA PRO A 231 -13.40 9.52 -7.77
C PRO A 231 -13.45 11.05 -7.65
N SER A 232 -12.33 11.70 -7.87
CA SER A 232 -12.26 13.15 -7.96
C SER A 232 -12.97 13.65 -9.22
N ALA A 233 -13.45 14.90 -9.20
CA ALA A 233 -14.05 15.54 -10.37
C ALA A 233 -13.04 15.63 -11.55
N GLU A 234 -11.76 15.72 -11.25
CA GLU A 234 -10.69 15.72 -12.25
C GLU A 234 -10.58 14.35 -12.95
N ASP A 235 -10.62 13.26 -12.19
CA ASP A 235 -10.54 11.91 -12.74
C ASP A 235 -11.83 11.50 -13.46
N GLU A 236 -13.00 11.92 -12.97
CA GLU A 236 -14.28 11.72 -13.67
C GLU A 236 -14.27 12.39 -15.04
N THR A 237 -13.81 13.64 -15.11
CA THR A 237 -13.74 14.40 -16.35
C THR A 237 -12.81 13.73 -17.37
N LYS A 238 -11.66 13.23 -16.92
CA LYS A 238 -10.72 12.50 -17.78
C LYS A 238 -11.28 11.17 -18.28
N ALA A 239 -11.93 10.41 -17.42
CA ALA A 239 -12.56 9.14 -17.79
C ALA A 239 -13.66 9.35 -18.84
N HIS A 240 -14.48 10.40 -18.72
CA HIS A 240 -15.49 10.75 -19.73
C HIS A 240 -14.88 11.19 -21.06
N ALA A 241 -13.78 11.94 -21.04
CA ALA A 241 -13.08 12.36 -22.26
C ALA A 241 -12.48 11.15 -23.02
N GLU A 242 -11.89 10.20 -22.32
CA GLU A 242 -11.32 8.98 -22.91
C GLU A 242 -12.39 8.09 -23.54
N LEU A 243 -13.56 7.95 -22.89
CA LEU A 243 -14.69 7.17 -23.41
C LEU A 243 -15.29 7.82 -24.68
N SER A 244 -15.33 9.15 -24.75
CA SER A 244 -15.85 9.88 -25.91
C SER A 244 -14.95 9.76 -27.14
N VAL A 245 -13.64 9.67 -26.95
CA VAL A 245 -12.67 9.47 -28.06
C VAL A 245 -12.70 8.02 -28.55
N SER A 246 -12.93 7.06 -27.67
CA SER A 246 -13.02 5.62 -28.01
C SER A 246 -14.29 5.25 -28.76
N SER A 247 -15.34 6.08 -28.71
CA SER A 247 -16.62 5.82 -29.39
C SER A 247 -16.71 6.41 -30.83
N ILE A 248 -15.64 7.07 -31.32
CA ILE A 248 -15.58 7.72 -32.64
C ILE A 248 -14.67 6.95 -33.63
N ASN A 249 -14.05 5.86 -33.20
CA ASN A 249 -13.26 4.95 -34.05
C ASN A 249 -14.02 3.61 -34.24
#